data_5f5484b4ee19c125efbb448b524ea0ff
#
_entry.id   5f5484b4ee19c125efbb448b524ea0ff
#
_cell.length_a   1.000
_cell.length_b   1.000
_cell.length_c   1.000
_cell.angle_alpha   90.00
_cell.angle_beta   90.00
_cell.angle_gamma   90.00
#
_symmetry.space_group_name_H-M   'P 1'
#
loop_
_entity.id
_entity.type
_entity.pdbx_description
1 polymer ?
#
loop_
_entity_poly.entity_id
_entity_poly.type
_entity_poly.pdbx_seq_one_letter_code
_entity_poly.pdbx_strand_id
1 'polypeptide(L)'
;MHRIFQDFIDHLSSAEDQAELSGAMAVTAAALDLSCFAYLALPQKLDGTPRLMSTYPKEWTSHYLRSHYERIDPVIMQALRDTEPFRWGIGSTERYLSPAQKRLLDEASQYGIRLGFTVP
;
A
#
# COMPACT_ATOMS: atom_id res chain seq x y z
N MET A 1 -2.83 10.43 16.24
CA MET A 1 -2.80 9.35 15.26
C MET A 1 -4.05 8.46 15.33
N HIS A 2 -4.46 8.09 16.53
CA HIS A 2 -5.67 7.27 16.72
C HIS A 2 -6.93 7.92 16.11
N ARG A 3 -7.09 9.24 16.28
CA ARG A 3 -8.21 10.00 15.72
C ARG A 3 -8.19 10.02 14.20
N ILE A 4 -7.00 10.10 13.60
CA ILE A 4 -6.84 10.11 12.14
C ILE A 4 -7.32 8.80 11.55
N PHE A 5 -7.02 7.68 12.19
CA PHE A 5 -7.49 6.37 11.73
C PHE A 5 -8.99 6.23 11.86
N GLN A 6 -9.57 6.72 12.95
CA GLN A 6 -11.01 6.65 13.12
C GLN A 6 -11.72 7.46 12.04
N ASP A 7 -11.22 8.66 11.75
CA ASP A 7 -11.76 9.49 10.68
C ASP A 7 -11.62 8.81 9.31
N PHE A 8 -10.50 8.14 9.07
CA PHE A 8 -10.28 7.39 7.84
C PHE A 8 -11.29 6.24 7.70
N ILE A 9 -11.49 5.47 8.76
CA ILE A 9 -12.44 4.36 8.77
C ILE A 9 -13.87 4.89 8.52
N ASP A 10 -14.22 6.00 9.14
CA ASP A 10 -15.53 6.62 8.96
C ASP A 10 -15.74 7.07 7.51
N HIS A 11 -14.72 7.66 6.89
CA HIS A 11 -14.77 8.06 5.49
C HIS A 11 -14.88 6.85 4.55
N LEU A 12 -14.13 5.77 4.83
CA LEU A 12 -14.22 4.55 4.04
C LEU A 12 -15.61 3.94 4.10
N SER A 13 -16.21 3.91 5.30
CA SER A 13 -17.54 3.34 5.50
C SER A 13 -18.63 4.12 4.78
N SER A 14 -18.42 5.42 4.54
CA SER A 14 -19.38 6.28 3.86
C SER A 14 -19.09 6.46 2.37
N ALA A 15 -17.94 5.98 1.88
CA ALA A 15 -17.55 6.14 0.48
C ALA A 15 -18.43 5.26 -0.41
N GLU A 16 -19.06 5.86 -1.41
CA GLU A 16 -19.97 5.17 -2.33
C GLU A 16 -19.29 4.84 -3.66
N ASP A 17 -18.21 5.53 -4.00
CA ASP A 17 -17.51 5.31 -5.26
C ASP A 17 -15.99 5.48 -5.10
N GLN A 18 -15.28 5.23 -6.19
CA GLN A 18 -13.82 5.31 -6.20
C GLN A 18 -13.31 6.73 -5.96
N ALA A 19 -14.03 7.74 -6.44
CA ALA A 19 -13.63 9.14 -6.24
C ALA A 19 -13.71 9.53 -4.77
N GLU A 20 -14.76 9.13 -4.08
CA GLU A 20 -14.91 9.37 -2.64
C GLU A 20 -13.85 8.63 -1.85
N LEU A 21 -13.55 7.39 -2.21
CA LEU A 21 -12.50 6.61 -1.57
C LEU A 21 -11.13 7.27 -1.76
N SER A 22 -10.83 7.70 -2.98
CA SER A 22 -9.58 8.41 -3.27
C SER A 22 -9.47 9.71 -2.46
N GLY A 23 -10.57 10.45 -2.35
CA GLY A 23 -10.62 11.67 -1.54
C GLY A 23 -10.34 11.40 -0.06
N ALA A 24 -10.96 10.36 0.50
CA ALA A 24 -10.74 9.96 1.88
C ALA A 24 -9.28 9.58 2.14
N MET A 25 -8.67 8.84 1.21
CA MET A 25 -7.26 8.46 1.32
C MET A 25 -6.34 9.67 1.22
N ALA A 26 -6.64 10.63 0.33
CA ALA A 26 -5.85 11.84 0.19
C ALA A 26 -5.87 12.69 1.47
N VAL A 27 -7.03 12.84 2.09
CA VAL A 27 -7.17 13.57 3.36
C VAL A 27 -6.35 12.90 4.45
N THR A 28 -6.43 11.58 4.55
CA THR A 28 -5.69 10.82 5.57
C THR A 28 -4.19 10.88 5.34
N ALA A 29 -3.75 10.75 4.08
CA ALA A 29 -2.33 10.84 3.76
C ALA A 29 -1.77 12.21 4.11
N ALA A 30 -2.50 13.28 3.81
CA ALA A 30 -2.09 14.64 4.18
C ALA A 30 -2.00 14.81 5.69
N ALA A 31 -2.96 14.27 6.43
CA ALA A 31 -2.97 14.34 7.90
C ALA A 31 -1.80 13.58 8.52
N LEU A 32 -1.31 12.53 7.86
CA LEU A 32 -0.15 11.75 8.30
C LEU A 32 1.17 12.25 7.70
N ASP A 33 1.13 13.33 6.93
CA ASP A 33 2.29 13.92 6.26
C ASP A 33 2.95 12.93 5.28
N LEU A 34 2.13 12.18 4.56
CA LEU A 34 2.57 11.24 3.54
C LEU A 34 2.45 11.87 2.16
N SER A 35 3.46 11.69 1.31
CA SER A 35 3.47 12.29 -0.04
C SER A 35 2.67 11.49 -1.06
N CYS A 36 2.51 10.19 -0.86
CA CYS A 36 1.76 9.33 -1.78
C CYS A 36 0.92 8.33 -1.02
N PHE A 37 -0.10 7.81 -1.70
CA PHE A 37 -0.90 6.72 -1.15
C PHE A 37 -1.22 5.70 -2.25
N ALA A 38 -1.61 4.50 -1.80
CA ALA A 38 -2.10 3.45 -2.68
C ALA A 38 -3.19 2.64 -1.98
N TYR A 39 -4.17 2.24 -2.75
CA TYR A 39 -5.19 1.29 -2.34
C TYR A 39 -5.11 0.09 -3.29
N LEU A 40 -4.91 -1.08 -2.74
CA LEU A 40 -4.80 -2.31 -3.53
C LEU A 40 -5.91 -3.27 -3.12
N ALA A 41 -6.77 -3.61 -4.07
CA ALA A 41 -7.79 -4.64 -3.89
C ALA A 41 -7.29 -5.91 -4.56
N LEU A 42 -7.06 -6.95 -3.77
CA LEU A 42 -6.59 -8.23 -4.27
C LEU A 42 -7.76 -9.03 -4.87
N PRO A 43 -7.51 -9.78 -5.95
CA PRO A 43 -8.57 -10.59 -6.55
C PRO A 43 -8.92 -11.76 -5.63
N GLN A 44 -10.21 -12.10 -5.59
CA GLN A 44 -10.69 -13.27 -4.83
C GLN A 44 -10.38 -14.57 -5.55
N LYS A 45 -10.20 -14.52 -6.87
CA LYS A 45 -9.86 -15.67 -7.71
C LYS A 45 -8.39 -15.61 -8.09
N LEU A 46 -7.73 -16.77 -8.20
CA LEU A 46 -6.31 -16.86 -8.52
C LEU A 46 -5.93 -16.23 -9.86
N ASP A 47 -6.84 -16.26 -10.83
CA ASP A 47 -6.63 -15.68 -12.16
C ASP A 47 -7.20 -14.27 -12.29
N GLY A 48 -7.70 -13.69 -11.21
CA GLY A 48 -8.23 -12.33 -11.19
C GLY A 48 -7.12 -11.28 -11.29
N THR A 49 -7.50 -10.09 -11.71
CA THR A 49 -6.59 -8.95 -11.79
C THR A 49 -6.74 -8.08 -10.56
N PRO A 50 -5.63 -7.74 -9.86
CA PRO A 50 -5.72 -6.80 -8.75
C PRO A 50 -6.08 -5.40 -9.23
N ARG A 51 -6.79 -4.65 -8.40
CA ARG A 51 -7.12 -3.25 -8.66
C ARG A 51 -6.24 -2.36 -7.81
N LEU A 52 -5.57 -1.43 -8.45
CA LEU A 52 -4.68 -0.49 -7.77
C LEU A 52 -5.11 0.94 -8.05
N MET A 53 -5.37 1.68 -6.97
CA MET A 53 -5.58 3.11 -7.02
C MET A 53 -4.42 3.77 -6.27
N SER A 54 -3.65 4.62 -6.95
CA SER A 54 -2.39 5.08 -6.40
C SER A 54 -2.00 6.46 -6.92
N THR A 55 -1.30 7.22 -6.09
CA THR A 55 -0.62 8.46 -6.46
C THR A 55 0.90 8.26 -6.65
N TYR A 56 1.38 7.03 -6.56
CA TYR A 56 2.77 6.71 -6.88
C TYR A 56 3.06 6.91 -8.37
N PRO A 57 4.33 7.06 -8.78
CA PRO A 57 4.68 7.18 -10.20
C PRO A 57 4.11 6.02 -11.02
N LYS A 58 3.56 6.34 -12.20
CA LYS A 58 2.93 5.33 -13.07
C LYS A 58 3.93 4.27 -13.55
N GLU A 59 5.17 4.63 -13.74
CA GLU A 59 6.23 3.69 -14.12
C GLU A 59 6.38 2.60 -13.06
N TRP A 60 6.32 2.99 -11.79
CA TRP A 60 6.40 2.03 -10.69
C TRP A 60 5.16 1.15 -10.61
N THR A 61 3.97 1.74 -10.63
CA THR A 61 2.74 0.97 -10.50
C THR A 61 2.52 0.03 -11.68
N SER A 62 2.87 0.45 -12.90
CA SER A 62 2.79 -0.41 -14.07
C SER A 62 3.76 -1.58 -13.98
N HIS A 63 4.98 -1.33 -13.56
CA HIS A 63 5.98 -2.37 -13.34
C HIS A 63 5.55 -3.34 -12.24
N TYR A 64 5.04 -2.80 -11.14
CA TYR A 64 4.54 -3.57 -10.01
C TYR A 64 3.46 -4.57 -10.43
N LEU A 65 2.46 -4.09 -11.18
CA LEU A 65 1.36 -4.94 -11.63
C LEU A 65 1.80 -5.95 -12.69
N ARG A 66 2.64 -5.55 -13.63
CA ARG A 66 3.14 -6.46 -14.67
C ARG A 66 3.99 -7.58 -14.09
N SER A 67 4.75 -7.27 -13.03
CA SER A 67 5.62 -8.23 -12.38
C SER A 67 4.89 -9.08 -11.34
N HIS A 68 3.60 -8.83 -11.12
CA HIS A 68 2.80 -9.48 -10.08
C HIS A 68 3.45 -9.38 -8.69
N TYR A 69 3.98 -8.20 -8.38
CA TYR A 69 4.65 -7.95 -7.10
C TYR A 69 3.70 -8.05 -5.90
N GLU A 70 2.39 -7.92 -6.10
CA GLU A 70 1.39 -8.12 -5.06
C GLU A 70 1.43 -9.53 -4.47
N ARG A 71 2.01 -10.49 -5.20
CA ARG A 71 2.13 -11.87 -4.75
C ARG A 71 3.32 -12.11 -3.83
N ILE A 72 4.33 -11.22 -3.87
CA ILE A 72 5.57 -11.38 -3.11
C ILE A 72 5.87 -10.19 -2.20
N ASP A 73 5.13 -9.10 -2.32
CA ASP A 73 5.37 -7.86 -1.58
C ASP A 73 5.29 -8.13 -0.07
N PRO A 74 6.38 -7.93 0.68
CA PRO A 74 6.38 -8.21 2.12
C PRO A 74 5.41 -7.33 2.90
N VAL A 75 5.12 -6.11 2.42
CA VAL A 75 4.14 -5.23 3.05
C VAL A 75 2.74 -5.81 2.91
N ILE A 76 2.39 -6.30 1.72
CA ILE A 76 1.10 -6.95 1.48
C ILE A 76 0.98 -8.24 2.29
N MET A 77 2.04 -9.03 2.35
CA MET A 77 2.03 -10.27 3.12
C MET A 77 1.81 -10.00 4.61
N GLN A 78 2.41 -8.94 5.15
CA GLN A 78 2.17 -8.54 6.52
C GLN A 78 0.74 -8.05 6.71
N ALA A 79 0.22 -7.26 5.78
CA ALA A 79 -1.15 -6.75 5.84
C ALA A 79 -2.20 -7.88 5.86
N LEU A 80 -1.91 -9.00 5.17
CA LEU A 80 -2.79 -10.16 5.17
C LEU A 80 -2.77 -10.94 6.49
N ARG A 81 -1.70 -10.81 7.28
CA ARG A 81 -1.56 -11.47 8.58
C ARG A 81 -2.05 -10.61 9.73
N ASP A 82 -1.84 -9.31 9.64
CA ASP A 82 -2.12 -8.38 10.72
C ASP A 82 -3.52 -7.79 10.57
N THR A 83 -4.11 -7.42 11.69
CA THR A 83 -5.41 -6.75 11.73
C THR A 83 -5.28 -5.27 12.09
N GLU A 84 -4.11 -4.84 12.52
CA GLU A 84 -3.86 -3.47 12.95
C GLU A 84 -2.91 -2.75 12.00
N PRO A 85 -3.01 -1.42 11.91
CA PRO A 85 -2.08 -0.63 11.10
C PRO A 85 -0.64 -0.79 11.57
N PHE A 86 0.30 -0.72 10.63
CA PHE A 86 1.72 -0.87 10.94
C PHE A 86 2.58 0.04 10.07
N ARG A 87 3.76 0.34 10.57
CA ARG A 87 4.78 1.06 9.83
C ARG A 87 5.75 0.07 9.21
N TRP A 88 6.29 0.45 8.06
CA TRP A 88 7.33 -0.34 7.40
C TRP A 88 8.38 0.61 6.83
N GLY A 89 9.58 0.08 6.62
CA GLY A 89 10.67 0.85 6.07
C GLY A 89 11.88 -0.01 5.76
N ILE A 90 12.77 0.52 4.93
CA ILE A 90 14.02 -0.14 4.57
C ILE A 90 14.84 -0.35 5.86
N GLY A 91 15.33 -1.57 6.04
CA GLY A 91 16.17 -1.94 7.18
C GLY A 91 15.43 -2.60 8.34
N SER A 92 14.11 -2.49 8.43
CA SER A 92 13.38 -3.01 9.59
C SER A 92 13.14 -4.53 9.53
N THR A 93 13.03 -5.10 8.32
CA THR A 93 12.69 -6.52 8.15
C THR A 93 13.60 -7.25 7.15
N GLU A 94 14.70 -6.64 6.74
CA GLU A 94 15.54 -7.13 5.63
C GLU A 94 16.08 -8.54 5.82
N ARG A 95 16.38 -8.93 7.05
CA ARG A 95 16.94 -10.25 7.33
C ARG A 95 16.00 -11.43 7.03
N TYR A 96 14.70 -11.16 6.89
CA TYR A 96 13.68 -12.19 6.63
C TYR A 96 13.17 -12.17 5.19
N LEU A 97 13.76 -11.32 4.34
CA LEU A 97 13.27 -11.13 2.98
C LEU A 97 13.97 -12.09 2.01
N SER A 98 13.20 -12.62 1.06
CA SER A 98 13.77 -13.37 -0.06
C SER A 98 14.53 -12.41 -0.98
N PRO A 99 15.43 -12.93 -1.88
CA PRO A 99 16.09 -12.09 -2.86
C PRO A 99 15.11 -11.32 -3.75
N ALA A 100 13.98 -11.93 -4.13
CA ALA A 100 12.96 -11.28 -4.94
C ALA A 100 12.30 -10.13 -4.17
N GLN A 101 12.01 -10.32 -2.89
CA GLN A 101 11.44 -9.27 -2.04
C GLN A 101 12.40 -8.11 -1.83
N LYS A 102 13.69 -8.39 -1.64
CA LYS A 102 14.73 -7.35 -1.54
C LYS A 102 14.80 -6.53 -2.83
N ARG A 103 14.75 -7.20 -3.98
CA ARG A 103 14.75 -6.52 -5.29
C ARG A 103 13.55 -5.59 -5.42
N LEU A 104 12.37 -6.06 -5.01
CA LEU A 104 11.15 -5.25 -5.05
C LEU A 104 11.33 -3.97 -4.24
N LEU A 105 11.82 -4.08 -3.01
CA LEU A 105 12.01 -2.92 -2.14
C LEU A 105 13.12 -2.00 -2.66
N ASP A 106 14.18 -2.53 -3.24
CA ASP A 106 15.24 -1.74 -3.85
C ASP A 106 14.71 -0.95 -5.05
N GLU A 107 13.93 -1.59 -5.90
CA GLU A 107 13.30 -0.93 -7.04
C GLU A 107 12.34 0.17 -6.58
N ALA A 108 11.52 -0.10 -5.56
CA ALA A 108 10.62 0.90 -4.99
C ALA A 108 11.39 2.11 -4.48
N SER A 109 12.53 1.89 -3.83
CA SER A 109 13.35 2.98 -3.28
C SER A 109 13.89 3.92 -4.36
N GLN A 110 14.08 3.44 -5.59
CA GLN A 110 14.49 4.26 -6.73
C GLN A 110 13.40 5.27 -7.12
N TYR A 111 12.16 5.00 -6.77
CA TYR A 111 11.04 5.92 -6.97
C TYR A 111 10.72 6.74 -5.71
N GLY A 112 11.59 6.69 -4.70
CA GLY A 112 11.39 7.41 -3.45
C GLY A 112 10.50 6.69 -2.44
N ILE A 113 10.12 5.45 -2.71
CA ILE A 113 9.25 4.67 -1.84
C ILE A 113 10.12 3.85 -0.88
N ARG A 114 10.38 4.39 0.31
CA ARG A 114 11.34 3.81 1.26
C ARG A 114 10.73 3.43 2.59
N LEU A 115 9.63 4.08 2.94
CA LEU A 115 8.94 3.81 4.18
C LEU A 115 7.47 4.13 3.98
N GLY A 116 6.64 3.59 4.84
CA GLY A 116 5.23 3.81 4.72
C GLY A 116 4.46 3.37 5.94
N PHE A 117 3.17 3.52 5.82
CA PHE A 117 2.21 3.15 6.82
C PHE A 117 1.08 2.40 6.12
N THR A 118 0.72 1.23 6.65
CA THR A 118 -0.27 0.37 6.01
C THR A 118 -1.43 0.08 6.96
N VAL A 119 -2.63 0.16 6.41
CA VAL A 119 -3.86 -0.25 7.08
C VAL A 119 -4.32 -1.53 6.40
N PRO A 120 -4.36 -2.66 7.13
CA PRO A 120 -4.76 -3.96 6.56
C PRO A 120 -6.20 -4.00 6.05
#